data_f482a874a3b5d95e051613ca24533b19
#
_entry.id   f482a874a3b5d95e051613ca24533b19
#
_cell.length_a   1.000
_cell.length_b   1.000
_cell.length_c   1.000
_cell.angle_alpha   90.00
_cell.angle_beta   90.00
_cell.angle_gamma   90.00
#
_symmetry.space_group_name_H-M   'P 1'
#
loop_
_entity.id
_entity.type
_entity.pdbx_description
1 polymer ?
#
loop_
_entity_poly.entity_id
_entity_poly.type
_entity_poly.pdbx_seq_one_letter_code
_entity_poly.pdbx_strand_id
1 'polypeptide(L)'
;MDQKILKAYGAAPKTWLWQLLAAFIVACLLAWSGTAVRVSNPTSNGLEVAGNIISGIFHPSGKLLFTLGTNGVPYLLLETFCIAFLGTIVGAVISLPLSFISASNLVPKPVALIGRVLIAAIRTIPAFVYGLMFIRVTGPGPFAGLLTMSLCSIGMVSKMFIESIEDLDKRILESLDAAGCTTFQKIRYVILPQLTADFTSTIIYRFDMNLRDATVLGLVGAGGIGAPLIFSMSSYRWNEVGAILLGLIVLVLIIEWISARIRVKLARG
;
A
#
# COMPACT_ATOMS: atom_id res chain seq x y z
N MET A 1 10.26 26.15 48.70
CA MET A 1 9.42 25.50 47.67
C MET A 1 8.03 26.10 47.77
N ASP A 2 7.64 26.88 46.75
CA ASP A 2 6.64 27.96 46.88
C ASP A 2 5.21 27.47 47.18
N GLN A 3 4.60 28.14 48.19
CA GLN A 3 3.16 27.97 48.53
C GLN A 3 2.23 28.16 47.31
N LYS A 4 2.68 28.85 46.26
CA LYS A 4 1.95 28.99 44.99
C LYS A 4 1.87 27.68 44.21
N ILE A 5 2.91 26.84 44.23
CA ILE A 5 2.94 25.55 43.55
C ILE A 5 1.99 24.54 44.26
N LEU A 6 2.01 24.55 45.61
CA LEU A 6 1.11 23.71 46.41
C LEU A 6 -0.39 24.08 46.23
N LYS A 7 -0.68 25.37 46.09
CA LYS A 7 -2.05 25.85 45.79
C LYS A 7 -2.47 25.51 44.36
N ALA A 8 -1.59 25.56 43.38
CA ALA A 8 -1.89 25.14 41.99
C ALA A 8 -2.10 23.64 41.90
N TYR A 9 -1.37 22.83 42.66
CA TYR A 9 -1.58 21.37 42.72
C TYR A 9 -2.92 20.98 43.38
N GLY A 10 -3.37 21.74 44.40
CA GLY A 10 -4.67 21.53 45.07
C GLY A 10 -5.86 22.00 44.23
N ALA A 11 -5.64 22.92 43.28
CA ALA A 11 -6.68 23.44 42.38
C ALA A 11 -6.79 22.64 41.06
N ALA A 12 -5.94 21.65 40.83
CA ALA A 12 -6.01 20.81 39.65
C ALA A 12 -7.34 20.03 39.63
N PRO A 13 -8.12 20.07 38.54
CA PRO A 13 -9.38 19.33 38.46
C PRO A 13 -9.11 17.86 38.72
N LYS A 14 -9.92 17.23 39.57
CA LYS A 14 -9.80 15.80 39.87
C LYS A 14 -10.15 14.96 38.61
N THR A 15 -9.22 14.89 37.69
CA THR A 15 -9.39 14.18 36.39
C THR A 15 -9.43 12.68 36.55
N TRP A 16 -9.07 12.14 37.73
CA TRP A 16 -9.07 10.72 37.99
C TRP A 16 -10.45 10.06 37.83
N LEU A 17 -11.54 10.77 38.18
CA LEU A 17 -12.92 10.30 37.98
C LEU A 17 -13.24 10.14 36.49
N TRP A 18 -12.82 11.10 35.66
CA TRP A 18 -12.98 11.02 34.20
C TRP A 18 -12.12 9.90 33.59
N GLN A 19 -10.94 9.69 34.12
CA GLN A 19 -10.05 8.59 33.70
C GLN A 19 -10.64 7.23 34.09
N LEU A 20 -11.20 7.09 35.29
CA LEU A 20 -11.89 5.88 35.69
C LEU A 20 -13.16 5.63 34.87
N LEU A 21 -13.95 6.67 34.60
CA LEU A 21 -15.14 6.56 33.74
C LEU A 21 -14.77 6.15 32.32
N ALA A 22 -13.73 6.75 31.76
CA ALA A 22 -13.21 6.37 30.45
C ALA A 22 -12.68 4.91 30.43
N ALA A 23 -11.93 4.52 31.45
CA ALA A 23 -11.45 3.14 31.59
C ALA A 23 -12.63 2.14 31.74
N PHE A 24 -13.66 2.50 32.49
CA PHE A 24 -14.86 1.69 32.65
C PHE A 24 -15.63 1.54 31.32
N ILE A 25 -15.80 2.64 30.58
CA ILE A 25 -16.44 2.59 29.24
C ILE A 25 -15.65 1.69 28.30
N VAL A 26 -14.32 1.83 28.26
CA VAL A 26 -13.46 0.97 27.44
C VAL A 26 -13.56 -0.50 27.86
N ALA A 27 -13.56 -0.78 29.17
CA ALA A 27 -13.72 -2.15 29.67
C ALA A 27 -15.10 -2.74 29.31
N CYS A 28 -16.19 -1.95 29.41
CA CYS A 28 -17.52 -2.37 28.99
C CYS A 28 -17.58 -2.64 27.47
N LEU A 29 -16.97 -1.78 26.65
CA LEU A 29 -16.89 -1.98 25.21
C LEU A 29 -16.09 -3.23 24.84
N LEU A 30 -14.98 -3.49 25.52
CA LEU A 30 -14.19 -4.70 25.35
C LEU A 30 -14.95 -5.96 25.77
N ALA A 31 -15.64 -5.92 26.90
CA ALA A 31 -16.48 -7.03 27.36
C ALA A 31 -17.62 -7.30 26.36
N TRP A 32 -18.28 -6.26 25.86
CA TRP A 32 -19.33 -6.40 24.85
C TRP A 32 -18.77 -6.92 23.52
N SER A 33 -17.65 -6.39 23.07
CA SER A 33 -16.94 -6.90 21.89
C SER A 33 -16.57 -8.38 22.02
N GLY A 34 -16.12 -8.81 23.21
CA GLY A 34 -15.81 -10.21 23.50
C GLY A 34 -17.02 -11.14 23.39
N THR A 35 -18.24 -10.65 23.71
CA THR A 35 -19.47 -11.45 23.53
C THR A 35 -19.90 -11.54 22.07
N ALA A 36 -19.55 -10.55 21.24
CA ALA A 36 -19.85 -10.54 19.80
C ALA A 36 -18.91 -11.48 19.01
N VAL A 37 -17.68 -11.66 19.47
CA VAL A 37 -16.71 -12.60 18.88
C VAL A 37 -16.98 -13.99 19.43
N ARG A 38 -17.92 -14.72 18.80
CA ARG A 38 -18.08 -16.14 19.08
C ARG A 38 -16.91 -16.88 18.48
N VAL A 39 -16.02 -17.38 19.33
CA VAL A 39 -15.05 -18.40 18.92
C VAL A 39 -15.87 -19.66 18.60
N SER A 40 -16.20 -19.86 17.33
CA SER A 40 -16.72 -21.16 16.86
C SER A 40 -15.65 -22.19 17.23
N ASN A 41 -16.07 -23.27 17.86
CA ASN A 41 -15.19 -24.33 18.39
C ASN A 41 -14.00 -24.55 17.44
N PRO A 42 -12.76 -24.37 17.92
CA PRO A 42 -11.61 -24.67 17.09
C PRO A 42 -11.78 -26.12 16.63
N THR A 43 -11.72 -26.34 15.32
CA THR A 43 -11.70 -27.71 14.79
C THR A 43 -10.65 -28.47 15.60
N SER A 44 -11.00 -29.66 16.07
CA SER A 44 -10.13 -30.52 16.92
C SER A 44 -8.70 -30.67 16.37
N ASN A 45 -8.50 -30.34 15.09
CA ASN A 45 -7.23 -30.43 14.37
C ASN A 45 -6.56 -29.04 14.11
N GLY A 46 -7.07 -27.96 14.68
CA GLY A 46 -6.52 -26.60 14.41
C GLY A 46 -5.04 -26.47 14.78
N LEU A 47 -4.62 -27.06 15.89
CA LEU A 47 -3.22 -27.07 16.31
C LEU A 47 -2.34 -27.95 15.42
N GLU A 48 -2.87 -29.08 14.95
CA GLU A 48 -2.20 -29.95 14.00
C GLU A 48 -1.98 -29.24 12.65
N VAL A 49 -3.00 -28.57 12.14
CA VAL A 49 -2.90 -27.75 10.91
C VAL A 49 -1.86 -26.66 11.09
N ALA A 50 -1.86 -25.94 12.22
CA ALA A 50 -0.87 -24.91 12.51
C ALA A 50 0.55 -25.50 12.56
N GLY A 51 0.74 -26.66 13.19
CA GLY A 51 2.02 -27.37 13.22
C GLY A 51 2.47 -27.79 11.81
N ASN A 52 1.55 -28.27 10.98
CA ASN A 52 1.84 -28.67 9.61
C ASN A 52 2.21 -27.47 8.72
N ILE A 53 1.60 -26.31 8.90
CA ILE A 53 1.98 -25.05 8.21
C ILE A 53 3.41 -24.67 8.58
N ILE A 54 3.73 -24.64 9.87
CA ILE A 54 5.07 -24.30 10.35
C ILE A 54 6.09 -25.30 9.82
N SER A 55 5.81 -26.59 9.93
CA SER A 55 6.68 -27.65 9.39
C SER A 55 6.89 -27.50 7.88
N GLY A 56 5.84 -27.18 7.12
CA GLY A 56 5.91 -26.94 5.67
C GLY A 56 6.81 -25.77 5.28
N ILE A 57 6.82 -24.70 6.07
CA ILE A 57 7.72 -23.55 5.87
C ILE A 57 9.18 -23.94 6.05
N PHE A 58 9.49 -24.79 7.06
CA PHE A 58 10.87 -25.24 7.32
C PHE A 58 11.33 -26.40 6.41
N HIS A 59 10.38 -27.10 5.75
CA HIS A 59 10.68 -28.20 4.82
C HIS A 59 10.05 -27.93 3.45
N PRO A 60 10.48 -26.84 2.75
CA PRO A 60 9.88 -26.47 1.49
C PRO A 60 10.17 -27.50 0.38
N SER A 61 9.25 -27.63 -0.56
CA SER A 61 9.45 -28.46 -1.75
C SER A 61 10.54 -27.90 -2.65
N GLY A 62 11.76 -28.45 -2.57
CA GLY A 62 12.88 -28.02 -3.42
C GLY A 62 12.60 -28.16 -4.92
N LYS A 63 11.80 -29.17 -5.30
CA LYS A 63 11.41 -29.34 -6.69
C LYS A 63 10.64 -28.15 -7.24
N LEU A 64 9.69 -27.60 -6.47
CA LEU A 64 8.88 -26.47 -6.88
C LEU A 64 9.70 -25.15 -6.86
N LEU A 65 10.61 -25.01 -5.88
CA LEU A 65 11.50 -23.85 -5.73
C LEU A 65 12.44 -23.63 -6.91
N PHE A 66 12.96 -24.72 -7.51
CA PHE A 66 13.99 -24.65 -8.57
C PHE A 66 13.45 -25.00 -9.96
N THR A 67 12.16 -25.31 -10.10
CA THR A 67 11.55 -25.55 -11.41
C THR A 67 11.37 -24.22 -12.14
N LEU A 68 12.00 -24.08 -13.32
CA LEU A 68 11.88 -22.88 -14.18
C LEU A 68 10.64 -22.92 -15.10
N GLY A 69 9.82 -23.95 -15.03
CA GLY A 69 8.59 -24.05 -15.79
C GLY A 69 7.50 -23.08 -15.31
N THR A 70 6.44 -22.94 -16.10
CA THR A 70 5.32 -22.01 -15.83
C THR A 70 4.63 -22.21 -14.48
N ASN A 71 4.75 -23.39 -13.89
CA ASN A 71 4.20 -23.74 -12.58
C ASN A 71 5.26 -23.63 -11.44
N GLY A 72 6.50 -23.26 -11.76
CA GLY A 72 7.56 -23.13 -10.78
C GLY A 72 7.51 -21.79 -10.04
N VAL A 73 7.98 -21.80 -8.80
CA VAL A 73 8.03 -20.58 -7.95
C VAL A 73 8.76 -19.44 -8.65
N PRO A 74 9.93 -19.61 -9.30
CA PRO A 74 10.63 -18.49 -9.94
C PRO A 74 9.81 -17.81 -11.04
N TYR A 75 9.11 -18.57 -11.88
CA TYR A 75 8.24 -18.01 -12.91
C TYR A 75 7.09 -17.21 -12.33
N LEU A 76 6.40 -17.76 -11.32
CA LEU A 76 5.27 -17.12 -10.65
C LEU A 76 5.69 -15.86 -9.89
N LEU A 77 6.88 -15.85 -9.31
CA LEU A 77 7.46 -14.66 -8.70
C LEU A 77 7.78 -13.58 -9.73
N LEU A 78 8.34 -13.96 -10.88
CA LEU A 78 8.59 -13.05 -11.98
C LEU A 78 7.28 -12.45 -12.51
N GLU A 79 6.24 -13.27 -12.69
CA GLU A 79 4.91 -12.81 -13.09
C GLU A 79 4.34 -11.81 -12.10
N THR A 80 4.40 -12.12 -10.80
CA THR A 80 3.96 -11.20 -9.72
C THR A 80 4.72 -9.89 -9.75
N PHE A 81 6.04 -9.95 -9.92
CA PHE A 81 6.91 -8.77 -10.07
C PHE A 81 6.50 -7.93 -11.28
N CYS A 82 6.29 -8.56 -12.45
CA CYS A 82 5.88 -7.85 -13.66
C CYS A 82 4.52 -7.17 -13.50
N ILE A 83 3.53 -7.83 -12.89
CA ILE A 83 2.21 -7.24 -12.59
C ILE A 83 2.37 -6.00 -11.72
N ALA A 84 3.12 -6.10 -10.62
CA ALA A 84 3.34 -5.00 -9.69
C ALA A 84 4.12 -3.84 -10.36
N PHE A 85 5.18 -4.15 -11.10
CA PHE A 85 6.03 -3.17 -11.76
C PHE A 85 5.28 -2.41 -12.86
N LEU A 86 4.68 -3.12 -13.81
CA LEU A 86 3.92 -2.50 -14.90
C LEU A 86 2.71 -1.74 -14.38
N GLY A 87 1.99 -2.29 -13.40
CA GLY A 87 0.85 -1.62 -12.76
C GLY A 87 1.26 -0.31 -12.08
N THR A 88 2.44 -0.29 -11.44
CA THR A 88 2.98 0.93 -10.85
C THR A 88 3.36 1.96 -11.90
N ILE A 89 4.05 1.56 -12.97
CA ILE A 89 4.49 2.49 -14.03
C ILE A 89 3.29 3.10 -14.74
N VAL A 90 2.32 2.28 -15.16
CA VAL A 90 1.10 2.77 -15.82
C VAL A 90 0.35 3.72 -14.89
N GLY A 91 0.19 3.35 -13.61
CA GLY A 91 -0.44 4.20 -12.61
C GLY A 91 0.30 5.53 -12.42
N ALA A 92 1.63 5.51 -12.32
CA ALA A 92 2.45 6.71 -12.14
C ALA A 92 2.38 7.67 -13.33
N VAL A 93 2.42 7.14 -14.56
CA VAL A 93 2.32 7.94 -15.80
C VAL A 93 0.98 8.67 -15.88
N ILE A 94 -0.12 8.02 -15.51
CA ILE A 94 -1.44 8.63 -15.49
C ILE A 94 -1.60 9.59 -14.31
N SER A 95 -0.97 9.28 -13.16
CA SER A 95 -1.01 10.11 -11.96
C SER A 95 -0.34 11.46 -12.16
N LEU A 96 0.71 11.53 -12.98
CA LEU A 96 1.49 12.76 -13.17
C LEU A 96 0.62 13.91 -13.70
N PRO A 97 -0.08 13.82 -14.85
CA PRO A 97 -0.95 14.89 -15.32
C PRO A 97 -2.13 15.13 -14.36
N LEU A 98 -2.69 14.06 -13.78
CA LEU A 98 -3.82 14.18 -12.86
C LEU A 98 -3.46 14.97 -11.60
N SER A 99 -2.25 14.81 -11.08
CA SER A 99 -1.78 15.54 -9.91
C SER A 99 -1.61 17.04 -10.19
N PHE A 100 -1.09 17.42 -11.36
CA PHE A 100 -0.96 18.84 -11.73
C PHE A 100 -2.31 19.53 -11.90
N ILE A 101 -3.32 18.83 -12.44
CA ILE A 101 -4.69 19.37 -12.57
C ILE A 101 -5.40 19.45 -11.21
N SER A 102 -4.94 18.68 -10.22
CA SER A 102 -5.59 18.58 -8.90
C SER A 102 -4.87 19.39 -7.81
N ALA A 103 -3.71 19.99 -8.09
CA ALA A 103 -2.95 20.79 -7.14
C ALA A 103 -3.52 22.22 -7.05
N SER A 104 -3.95 22.63 -5.84
CA SER A 104 -4.67 23.91 -5.63
C SER A 104 -3.77 25.14 -5.71
N ASN A 105 -2.46 24.96 -5.70
CA ASN A 105 -1.46 26.04 -5.89
C ASN A 105 -1.16 26.34 -7.38
N LEU A 106 -1.61 25.44 -8.30
CA LEU A 106 -1.35 25.57 -9.75
C LEU A 106 -2.59 25.89 -10.58
N VAL A 107 -3.76 25.45 -10.11
CA VAL A 107 -5.03 25.60 -10.83
C VAL A 107 -6.10 26.20 -9.93
N PRO A 108 -7.18 26.78 -10.52
CA PRO A 108 -8.31 27.32 -9.74
C PRO A 108 -8.91 26.26 -8.81
N LYS A 109 -9.27 26.66 -7.59
CA LYS A 109 -9.81 25.78 -6.54
C LYS A 109 -10.94 24.84 -7.00
N PRO A 110 -11.94 25.26 -7.83
CA PRO A 110 -12.99 24.35 -8.30
C PRO A 110 -12.43 23.19 -9.14
N VAL A 111 -11.44 23.45 -10.01
CA VAL A 111 -10.83 22.43 -10.86
C VAL A 111 -10.03 21.45 -10.00
N ALA A 112 -9.21 21.96 -9.06
CA ALA A 112 -8.48 21.14 -8.11
C ALA A 112 -9.42 20.25 -7.30
N LEU A 113 -10.56 20.77 -6.86
CA LEU A 113 -11.55 20.03 -6.08
C LEU A 113 -12.13 18.84 -6.87
N ILE A 114 -12.50 19.05 -8.14
CA ILE A 114 -13.02 17.97 -9.01
C ILE A 114 -11.98 16.86 -9.14
N GLY A 115 -10.72 17.20 -9.42
CA GLY A 115 -9.65 16.22 -9.52
C GLY A 115 -9.45 15.45 -8.22
N ARG A 116 -9.45 16.12 -7.08
CA ARG A 116 -9.33 15.48 -5.75
C ARG A 116 -10.49 14.55 -5.42
N VAL A 117 -11.71 14.96 -5.75
CA VAL A 117 -12.90 14.11 -5.56
C VAL A 117 -12.79 12.84 -6.40
N LEU A 118 -12.36 12.95 -7.66
CA LEU A 118 -12.11 11.79 -8.52
C LEU A 118 -11.06 10.85 -7.93
N ILE A 119 -9.92 11.40 -7.49
CA ILE A 119 -8.84 10.63 -6.86
C ILE A 119 -9.34 9.97 -5.56
N ALA A 120 -10.10 10.70 -4.74
CA ALA A 120 -10.69 10.16 -3.52
C ALA A 120 -11.65 9.02 -3.82
N ALA A 121 -12.52 9.16 -4.83
CA ALA A 121 -13.45 8.12 -5.26
C ALA A 121 -12.71 6.82 -5.67
N ILE A 122 -11.62 6.93 -6.44
CA ILE A 122 -10.79 5.78 -6.80
C ILE A 122 -10.22 5.10 -5.54
N ARG A 123 -9.84 5.85 -4.51
CA ARG A 123 -9.21 5.32 -3.29
C ARG A 123 -10.20 4.73 -2.29
N THR A 124 -11.49 5.01 -2.41
CA THR A 124 -12.49 4.44 -1.49
C THR A 124 -12.75 2.95 -1.75
N ILE A 125 -12.49 2.49 -2.97
CA ILE A 125 -12.72 1.09 -3.35
C ILE A 125 -11.45 0.27 -3.06
N PRO A 126 -11.53 -0.80 -2.25
CA PRO A 126 -10.40 -1.67 -1.98
C PRO A 126 -9.86 -2.36 -3.26
N ALA A 127 -8.54 -2.56 -3.32
CA ALA A 127 -7.88 -3.21 -4.47
C ALA A 127 -8.51 -4.58 -4.83
N PHE A 128 -8.89 -5.33 -3.82
CA PHE A 128 -9.56 -6.62 -3.99
C PHE A 128 -10.87 -6.53 -4.80
N VAL A 129 -11.68 -5.50 -4.55
CA VAL A 129 -12.93 -5.27 -5.27
C VAL A 129 -12.66 -4.94 -6.73
N TYR A 130 -11.69 -4.06 -7.00
CA TYR A 130 -11.24 -3.79 -8.36
C TYR A 130 -10.74 -5.06 -9.07
N GLY A 131 -9.99 -5.91 -8.36
CA GLY A 131 -9.54 -7.19 -8.90
C GLY A 131 -10.70 -8.06 -9.38
N LEU A 132 -11.71 -8.22 -8.53
CA LEU A 132 -12.91 -8.98 -8.89
C LEU A 132 -13.68 -8.37 -10.08
N MET A 133 -13.78 -7.03 -10.14
CA MET A 133 -14.43 -6.34 -11.25
C MET A 133 -13.67 -6.58 -12.57
N PHE A 134 -12.35 -6.41 -12.56
CA PHE A 134 -11.54 -6.61 -13.77
C PHE A 134 -11.53 -8.06 -14.21
N ILE A 135 -11.46 -9.04 -13.30
CA ILE A 135 -11.58 -10.46 -13.64
C ILE A 135 -12.90 -10.78 -14.34
N ARG A 136 -13.99 -10.10 -13.97
CA ARG A 136 -15.29 -10.27 -14.65
C ARG A 136 -15.29 -9.73 -16.08
N VAL A 137 -14.48 -8.72 -16.35
CA VAL A 137 -14.42 -8.06 -17.68
C VAL A 137 -13.37 -8.72 -18.59
N THR A 138 -12.18 -9.02 -18.05
CA THR A 138 -11.03 -9.50 -18.84
C THR A 138 -10.78 -11.00 -18.70
N GLY A 139 -11.47 -11.66 -17.79
CA GLY A 139 -11.16 -13.01 -17.36
C GLY A 139 -10.07 -13.05 -16.28
N PRO A 140 -9.91 -14.21 -15.61
CA PRO A 140 -8.83 -14.41 -14.64
C PRO A 140 -7.46 -14.40 -15.33
N GLY A 141 -6.45 -13.81 -14.68
CA GLY A 141 -5.09 -13.79 -15.19
C GLY A 141 -4.31 -12.51 -14.92
N PRO A 142 -3.04 -12.43 -15.33
CA PRO A 142 -2.12 -11.33 -15.04
C PRO A 142 -2.60 -9.97 -15.52
N PHE A 143 -3.38 -9.93 -16.61
CA PHE A 143 -3.91 -8.68 -17.16
C PHE A 143 -4.93 -8.00 -16.23
N ALA A 144 -5.80 -8.78 -15.59
CA ALA A 144 -6.71 -8.26 -14.57
C ALA A 144 -5.94 -7.68 -13.37
N GLY A 145 -4.87 -8.36 -12.95
CA GLY A 145 -3.97 -7.88 -11.90
C GLY A 145 -3.29 -6.57 -12.26
N LEU A 146 -2.77 -6.47 -13.48
CA LEU A 146 -2.14 -5.26 -14.01
C LEU A 146 -3.10 -4.06 -13.98
N LEU A 147 -4.33 -4.23 -14.49
CA LEU A 147 -5.34 -3.17 -14.49
C LEU A 147 -5.70 -2.73 -13.07
N THR A 148 -5.85 -3.70 -12.17
CA THR A 148 -6.13 -3.42 -10.75
C THR A 148 -5.02 -2.61 -10.11
N MET A 149 -3.77 -3.04 -10.27
CA MET A 149 -2.60 -2.33 -9.71
C MET A 149 -2.44 -0.94 -10.31
N SER A 150 -2.69 -0.79 -11.61
CA SER A 150 -2.65 0.51 -12.29
C SER A 150 -3.67 1.47 -11.68
N LEU A 151 -4.92 1.05 -11.55
CA LEU A 151 -5.99 1.91 -11.03
C LEU A 151 -5.75 2.29 -9.56
N CYS A 152 -5.37 1.33 -8.72
CA CYS A 152 -5.02 1.60 -7.32
C CYS A 152 -3.81 2.54 -7.21
N SER A 153 -2.84 2.40 -8.10
CA SER A 153 -1.67 3.28 -8.13
C SER A 153 -2.03 4.69 -8.54
N ILE A 154 -2.94 4.88 -9.52
CA ILE A 154 -3.46 6.22 -9.88
C ILE A 154 -3.98 6.94 -8.64
N GLY A 155 -4.83 6.30 -7.85
CA GLY A 155 -5.41 6.93 -6.67
C GLY A 155 -4.39 7.35 -5.63
N MET A 156 -3.43 6.47 -5.31
CA MET A 156 -2.45 6.73 -4.26
C MET A 156 -1.33 7.66 -4.70
N VAL A 157 -0.73 7.40 -5.86
CA VAL A 157 0.40 8.18 -6.39
C VAL A 157 -0.03 9.61 -6.69
N SER A 158 -1.23 9.82 -7.30
CA SER A 158 -1.75 11.18 -7.52
C SER A 158 -1.88 11.96 -6.22
N LYS A 159 -2.39 11.34 -5.15
CA LYS A 159 -2.50 12.02 -3.86
C LYS A 159 -1.13 12.46 -3.34
N MET A 160 -0.15 11.56 -3.33
CA MET A 160 1.20 11.87 -2.84
C MET A 160 1.88 12.93 -3.71
N PHE A 161 1.70 12.88 -5.02
CA PHE A 161 2.22 13.92 -5.93
C PHE A 161 1.58 15.28 -5.66
N ILE A 162 0.26 15.34 -5.42
CA ILE A 162 -0.43 16.58 -5.05
C ILE A 162 0.16 17.16 -3.77
N GLU A 163 0.36 16.33 -2.74
CA GLU A 163 0.96 16.73 -1.47
C GLU A 163 2.37 17.32 -1.70
N SER A 164 3.23 16.63 -2.45
CA SER A 164 4.57 17.15 -2.78
C SER A 164 4.52 18.47 -3.58
N ILE A 165 3.57 18.63 -4.50
CA ILE A 165 3.41 19.88 -5.28
C ILE A 165 2.93 21.02 -4.38
N GLU A 166 2.02 20.76 -3.45
CA GLU A 166 1.45 21.79 -2.56
C GLU A 166 2.38 22.19 -1.42
N ASP A 167 3.32 21.30 -1.03
CA ASP A 167 4.34 21.56 -0.05
C ASP A 167 5.50 22.44 -0.56
N LEU A 168 5.51 22.77 -1.87
CA LEU A 168 6.48 23.70 -2.43
C LEU A 168 6.39 25.08 -1.80
N ASP A 169 7.56 25.72 -1.57
CA ASP A 169 7.63 27.09 -1.04
C ASP A 169 6.87 28.06 -1.99
N LYS A 170 5.85 28.70 -1.43
CA LYS A 170 5.00 29.65 -2.16
C LYS A 170 5.80 30.80 -2.76
N ARG A 171 6.90 31.22 -2.11
CA ARG A 171 7.77 32.29 -2.61
C ARG A 171 8.38 31.95 -3.97
N ILE A 172 8.66 30.68 -4.23
CA ILE A 172 9.16 30.22 -5.53
C ILE A 172 8.08 30.45 -6.60
N LEU A 173 6.84 30.08 -6.32
CA LEU A 173 5.73 30.24 -7.26
C LEU A 173 5.41 31.74 -7.49
N GLU A 174 5.41 32.56 -6.44
CA GLU A 174 5.19 34.02 -6.51
C GLU A 174 6.29 34.72 -7.32
N SER A 175 7.55 34.32 -7.17
CA SER A 175 8.66 34.89 -7.97
C SER A 175 8.53 34.58 -9.46
N LEU A 176 8.03 33.39 -9.79
CA LEU A 176 7.76 32.98 -11.17
C LEU A 176 6.54 33.72 -11.75
N ASP A 177 5.54 34.03 -10.92
CA ASP A 177 4.40 34.86 -11.31
C ASP A 177 4.84 36.28 -11.63
N ALA A 178 5.70 36.85 -10.77
CA ALA A 178 6.28 38.17 -11.01
C ALA A 178 7.15 38.24 -12.28
N ALA A 179 7.80 37.13 -12.64
CA ALA A 179 8.55 36.99 -13.90
C ALA A 179 7.67 36.75 -15.13
N GLY A 180 6.33 36.66 -14.98
CA GLY A 180 5.39 36.44 -16.08
C GLY A 180 5.37 35.01 -16.64
N CYS A 181 5.84 34.00 -15.87
CA CYS A 181 5.85 32.61 -16.31
C CYS A 181 4.44 32.02 -16.39
N THR A 182 4.14 31.33 -17.49
CA THR A 182 2.92 30.53 -17.62
C THR A 182 2.96 29.30 -16.70
N THR A 183 1.79 28.74 -16.36
CA THR A 183 1.69 27.53 -15.52
C THR A 183 2.50 26.36 -16.11
N PHE A 184 2.49 26.19 -17.43
CA PHE A 184 3.27 25.16 -18.09
C PHE A 184 4.79 25.36 -17.93
N GLN A 185 5.26 26.61 -18.02
CA GLN A 185 6.67 26.95 -17.80
C GLN A 185 7.09 26.68 -16.35
N LYS A 186 6.25 27.04 -15.36
CA LYS A 186 6.48 26.73 -13.95
C LYS A 186 6.61 25.22 -13.74
N ILE A 187 5.72 24.43 -14.29
CA ILE A 187 5.74 22.97 -14.18
C ILE A 187 7.02 22.42 -14.79
N ARG A 188 7.34 22.78 -16.03
CA ARG A 188 8.45 22.19 -16.78
C ARG A 188 9.84 22.54 -16.22
N TYR A 189 10.04 23.81 -15.86
CA TYR A 189 11.37 24.31 -15.56
C TYR A 189 11.69 24.39 -14.08
N VAL A 190 10.67 24.38 -13.22
CA VAL A 190 10.88 24.54 -11.76
C VAL A 190 10.32 23.36 -10.99
N ILE A 191 9.03 23.04 -11.14
CA ILE A 191 8.36 22.05 -10.29
C ILE A 191 8.86 20.64 -10.59
N LEU A 192 8.85 20.24 -11.87
CA LEU A 192 9.29 18.90 -12.27
C LEU A 192 10.76 18.64 -11.87
N PRO A 193 11.75 19.48 -12.19
CA PRO A 193 13.12 19.22 -11.77
C PRO A 193 13.30 19.14 -10.26
N GLN A 194 12.61 20.01 -9.52
CA GLN A 194 12.70 20.06 -8.06
C GLN A 194 12.07 18.83 -7.38
N LEU A 195 10.94 18.34 -7.90
CA LEU A 195 10.19 17.22 -7.30
C LEU A 195 10.54 15.85 -7.90
N THR A 196 11.46 15.78 -8.86
CA THR A 196 11.80 14.49 -9.51
C THR A 196 12.24 13.43 -8.50
N ALA A 197 13.03 13.79 -7.49
CA ALA A 197 13.47 12.88 -6.44
C ALA A 197 12.31 12.37 -5.59
N ASP A 198 11.39 13.25 -5.18
CA ASP A 198 10.22 12.91 -4.38
C ASP A 198 9.24 12.05 -5.17
N PHE A 199 8.99 12.40 -6.43
CA PHE A 199 8.13 11.63 -7.31
C PHE A 199 8.69 10.22 -7.55
N THR A 200 10.00 10.12 -7.80
CA THR A 200 10.66 8.82 -7.97
C THR A 200 10.59 8.00 -6.67
N SER A 201 10.83 8.62 -5.52
CA SER A 201 10.71 7.95 -4.22
C SER A 201 9.30 7.43 -3.97
N THR A 202 8.29 8.23 -4.31
CA THR A 202 6.86 7.85 -4.22
C THR A 202 6.52 6.67 -5.12
N ILE A 203 7.02 6.67 -6.36
CA ILE A 203 6.80 5.55 -7.32
C ILE A 203 7.43 4.26 -6.78
N ILE A 204 8.67 4.32 -6.27
CA ILE A 204 9.36 3.18 -5.68
C ILE A 204 8.59 2.67 -4.45
N TYR A 205 8.12 3.55 -3.59
CA TYR A 205 7.31 3.19 -2.43
C TYR A 205 6.00 2.49 -2.85
N ARG A 206 5.32 3.00 -3.89
CA ARG A 206 4.11 2.37 -4.41
C ARG A 206 4.38 1.01 -5.03
N PHE A 207 5.52 0.86 -5.71
CA PHE A 207 5.94 -0.44 -6.25
C PHE A 207 6.12 -1.49 -5.14
N ASP A 208 6.77 -1.15 -4.03
CA ASP A 208 6.91 -2.02 -2.86
C ASP A 208 5.55 -2.48 -2.32
N MET A 209 4.57 -1.57 -2.27
CA MET A 209 3.20 -1.92 -1.84
C MET A 209 2.51 -2.81 -2.85
N ASN A 210 2.58 -2.47 -4.14
CA ASN A 210 1.96 -3.23 -5.21
C ASN A 210 2.48 -4.67 -5.29
N LEU A 211 3.76 -4.90 -4.97
CA LEU A 211 4.33 -6.25 -4.95
C LEU A 211 3.65 -7.15 -3.91
N ARG A 212 3.37 -6.61 -2.73
CA ARG A 212 2.64 -7.32 -1.66
C ARG A 212 1.15 -7.48 -2.02
N ASP A 213 0.53 -6.43 -2.53
CA ASP A 213 -0.88 -6.43 -2.93
C ASP A 213 -1.13 -7.40 -4.10
N ALA A 214 -0.19 -7.54 -5.06
CA ALA A 214 -0.28 -8.47 -6.18
C ALA A 214 -0.39 -9.93 -5.72
N THR A 215 0.25 -10.29 -4.61
CA THR A 215 0.11 -11.61 -4.00
C THR A 215 -1.31 -11.85 -3.51
N VAL A 216 -1.90 -10.87 -2.83
CA VAL A 216 -3.28 -10.94 -2.34
C VAL A 216 -4.27 -10.99 -3.49
N LEU A 217 -4.05 -10.21 -4.55
CA LEU A 217 -4.87 -10.25 -5.76
C LEU A 217 -4.78 -11.59 -6.50
N GLY A 218 -3.64 -12.24 -6.46
CA GLY A 218 -3.48 -13.60 -6.97
C GLY A 218 -4.44 -14.59 -6.33
N LEU A 219 -4.82 -14.41 -5.05
CA LEU A 219 -5.77 -15.29 -4.35
C LEU A 219 -7.16 -15.27 -5.00
N VAL A 220 -7.53 -14.21 -5.68
CA VAL A 220 -8.82 -14.12 -6.41
C VAL A 220 -8.70 -14.44 -7.90
N GLY A 221 -7.51 -14.84 -8.35
CA GLY A 221 -7.29 -15.21 -9.75
C GLY A 221 -6.80 -14.08 -10.65
N ALA A 222 -6.26 -12.99 -10.09
CA ALA A 222 -5.66 -11.89 -10.84
C ALA A 222 -4.20 -12.16 -11.28
N GLY A 223 -3.78 -13.43 -11.40
CA GLY A 223 -2.45 -13.84 -11.81
C GLY A 223 -1.42 -13.87 -10.68
N GLY A 224 -0.19 -14.23 -11.01
CA GLY A 224 0.92 -14.30 -10.07
C GLY A 224 0.88 -15.49 -9.11
N ILE A 225 1.70 -15.41 -8.08
CA ILE A 225 1.96 -16.51 -7.14
C ILE A 225 0.79 -16.82 -6.17
N GLY A 226 -0.19 -15.92 -6.04
CA GLY A 226 -1.28 -16.08 -5.07
C GLY A 226 -2.24 -17.22 -5.38
N ALA A 227 -2.59 -17.48 -6.66
CA ALA A 227 -3.49 -18.55 -7.03
C ALA A 227 -2.90 -19.95 -6.73
N PRO A 228 -1.65 -20.28 -7.07
CA PRO A 228 -0.98 -21.51 -6.63
C PRO A 228 -0.89 -21.63 -5.10
N LEU A 229 -0.70 -20.53 -4.38
CA LEU A 229 -0.69 -20.54 -2.91
C LEU A 229 -2.00 -21.04 -2.34
N ILE A 230 -3.15 -20.46 -2.75
CA ILE A 230 -4.48 -20.90 -2.29
C ILE A 230 -4.75 -22.36 -2.68
N PHE A 231 -4.39 -22.75 -3.90
CA PHE A 231 -4.60 -24.12 -4.35
C PHE A 231 -3.82 -25.13 -3.51
N SER A 232 -2.55 -24.85 -3.20
CA SER A 232 -1.72 -25.70 -2.35
C SER A 232 -2.24 -25.73 -0.91
N MET A 233 -2.72 -24.59 -0.37
CA MET A 233 -3.36 -24.54 0.96
C MET A 233 -4.65 -25.37 1.02
N SER A 234 -5.53 -25.23 0.04
CA SER A 234 -6.79 -25.96 -0.04
C SER A 234 -6.59 -27.47 -0.22
N SER A 235 -5.47 -27.86 -0.83
CA SER A 235 -5.06 -29.25 -1.05
C SER A 235 -4.21 -29.82 0.09
N TYR A 236 -4.01 -29.07 1.19
CA TYR A 236 -3.17 -29.46 2.35
C TYR A 236 -1.71 -29.82 1.98
N ARG A 237 -1.18 -29.26 0.89
CA ARG A 237 0.19 -29.49 0.43
C ARG A 237 1.15 -28.51 1.04
N TRP A 238 1.38 -28.65 2.35
CA TRP A 238 2.11 -27.68 3.18
C TRP A 238 3.55 -27.42 2.72
N ASN A 239 4.23 -28.42 2.17
CA ASN A 239 5.59 -28.26 1.64
C ASN A 239 5.64 -27.37 0.39
N GLU A 240 4.57 -27.35 -0.43
CA GLU A 240 4.43 -26.44 -1.56
C GLU A 240 4.10 -25.03 -1.08
N VAL A 241 3.19 -24.92 -0.10
CA VAL A 241 2.89 -23.66 0.57
C VAL A 241 4.17 -23.03 1.14
N GLY A 242 4.98 -23.83 1.83
CA GLY A 242 6.28 -23.38 2.35
C GLY A 242 7.22 -22.88 1.27
N ALA A 243 7.33 -23.60 0.15
CA ALA A 243 8.16 -23.19 -0.98
C ALA A 243 7.71 -21.83 -1.60
N ILE A 244 6.39 -21.65 -1.77
CA ILE A 244 5.80 -20.42 -2.28
C ILE A 244 6.02 -19.25 -1.34
N LEU A 245 5.74 -19.43 -0.04
CA LEU A 245 5.93 -18.39 0.98
C LEU A 245 7.40 -18.01 1.12
N LEU A 246 8.32 -18.97 1.10
CA LEU A 246 9.75 -18.72 1.20
C LEU A 246 10.25 -17.92 -0.01
N GLY A 247 9.83 -18.31 -1.23
CA GLY A 247 10.16 -17.58 -2.44
C GLY A 247 9.63 -16.14 -2.40
N LEU A 248 8.41 -15.94 -1.90
CA LEU A 248 7.80 -14.63 -1.76
C LEU A 248 8.53 -13.75 -0.73
N ILE A 249 8.87 -14.32 0.43
CA ILE A 249 9.64 -13.61 1.47
C ILE A 249 10.98 -13.14 0.90
N VAL A 250 11.70 -14.03 0.22
CA VAL A 250 12.99 -13.70 -0.40
C VAL A 250 12.83 -12.58 -1.44
N LEU A 251 11.83 -12.67 -2.31
CA LEU A 251 11.56 -11.63 -3.33
C LEU A 251 11.28 -10.28 -2.65
N VAL A 252 10.37 -10.24 -1.68
CA VAL A 252 10.01 -8.99 -1.00
C VAL A 252 11.21 -8.39 -0.28
N LEU A 253 12.01 -9.18 0.43
CA LEU A 253 13.21 -8.69 1.11
C LEU A 253 14.26 -8.12 0.15
N ILE A 254 14.48 -8.78 -0.99
CA ILE A 254 15.41 -8.29 -2.02
C ILE A 254 14.93 -6.94 -2.57
N ILE A 255 13.65 -6.85 -2.93
CA ILE A 255 13.09 -5.62 -3.48
C ILE A 255 13.10 -4.50 -2.43
N GLU A 256 12.70 -4.77 -1.19
CA GLU A 256 12.72 -3.78 -0.12
C GLU A 256 14.14 -3.24 0.15
N TRP A 257 15.14 -4.13 0.14
CA TRP A 257 16.54 -3.72 0.30
C TRP A 257 17.02 -2.83 -0.86
N ILE A 258 16.69 -3.18 -2.11
CA ILE A 258 17.03 -2.38 -3.30
C ILE A 258 16.30 -1.02 -3.24
N SER A 259 15.00 -1.03 -3.01
CA SER A 259 14.14 0.15 -2.93
C SER A 259 14.60 1.11 -1.83
N ALA A 260 14.96 0.59 -0.64
CA ALA A 260 15.47 1.39 0.45
C ALA A 260 16.78 2.09 0.08
N ARG A 261 17.72 1.39 -0.57
CA ARG A 261 18.98 1.98 -1.02
C ARG A 261 18.77 3.09 -2.06
N ILE A 262 17.88 2.87 -3.02
CA ILE A 262 17.58 3.85 -4.07
C ILE A 262 16.95 5.10 -3.44
N ARG A 263 15.97 4.95 -2.54
CA ARG A 263 15.33 6.07 -1.84
C ARG A 263 16.32 6.89 -1.01
N VAL A 264 17.21 6.25 -0.27
CA VAL A 264 18.26 6.95 0.51
C VAL A 264 19.20 7.73 -0.41
N LYS A 265 19.55 7.17 -1.57
CA LYS A 265 20.40 7.86 -2.55
C LYS A 265 19.69 9.07 -3.16
N LEU A 266 18.39 8.95 -3.48
CA LEU A 266 17.57 10.07 -4.01
C LEU A 266 17.37 11.19 -2.99
N ALA A 267 17.25 10.86 -1.70
CA ALA A 267 17.08 11.85 -0.63
C ALA A 267 18.37 12.62 -0.29
N ARG A 268 19.54 12.11 -0.69
CA ARG A 268 20.84 12.77 -0.44
C ARG A 268 21.32 13.64 -1.60
N GLY A 269 20.60 13.65 -2.73
CA GLY A 269 20.94 14.41 -3.94
C GLY A 269 21.96 13.67 -4.74
#